data_b9a851f124e7ebae090c8d25814f66e7
#
_entry.id   b9a851f124e7ebae090c8d25814f66e7
#
_cell.length_a   1.000
_cell.length_b   1.000
_cell.length_c   1.000
_cell.angle_alpha   90.00
_cell.angle_beta   90.00
_cell.angle_gamma   90.00
#
_symmetry.space_group_name_H-M   'P 1'
#
loop_
_entity.id
_entity.type
_entity.pdbx_description
1 polymer ?
#
loop_
_entity_poly.entity_id
_entity_poly.type
_entity_poly.pdbx_seq_one_letter_code
_entity_poly.pdbx_strand_id
1 'polypeptide(L)'
;MRPYWGDDYAIACCVSAMRIGKQMQFFGARVNLAKCLLYAINGGKDEKSGEQVGLAYAPVTSEYLDYDEVMEKCDRMMDWLAKAYINTLNVIHSMHDKYCYERLEMALHDRDVFRTIACGIAGLSVVADSLSAIKYAKVKAIRNDAGLAVDYQIEGDFPKYGNNDDRIDQIAVDLVKGFMNKLRKHKTYRNAVPTQSVLTITSNVVYGKKTGSTPDGRKAGEPFAPGANPMHGRDTKGAIASLASVAKLPYRRFGFKTPSFQDGFRLK
;
A
#
# COMPACT_ATOMS: atom_id res chain seq x y z
N MET A 1 23.11 -7.33 -7.32
CA MET A 1 23.07 -8.46 -6.37
C MET A 1 24.35 -9.28 -6.41
N ARG A 2 24.84 -9.65 -7.58
CA ARG A 2 26.07 -10.44 -7.76
C ARG A 2 27.30 -9.91 -6.96
N PRO A 3 27.56 -8.59 -6.88
CA PRO A 3 28.64 -8.06 -6.05
C PRO A 3 28.55 -8.34 -4.55
N TYR A 4 27.33 -8.69 -4.07
CA TYR A 4 27.06 -8.91 -2.64
C TYR A 4 26.84 -10.37 -2.26
N TRP A 5 26.31 -11.17 -3.17
CA TRP A 5 25.92 -12.57 -2.90
C TRP A 5 26.54 -13.58 -3.85
N GLY A 6 27.43 -13.10 -4.76
CA GLY A 6 27.92 -13.97 -5.82
C GLY A 6 26.78 -14.45 -6.71
N ASP A 7 26.76 -15.74 -6.99
CA ASP A 7 25.73 -16.39 -7.80
C ASP A 7 24.61 -17.04 -6.93
N ASP A 8 24.71 -16.95 -5.59
CA ASP A 8 23.78 -17.57 -4.64
C ASP A 8 22.54 -16.73 -4.41
N TYR A 9 21.84 -16.34 -5.45
CA TYR A 9 20.60 -15.61 -5.29
C TYR A 9 19.51 -16.09 -6.26
N ALA A 10 18.27 -15.91 -5.83
CA ALA A 10 17.09 -16.14 -6.65
C ALA A 10 16.10 -14.98 -6.49
N ILE A 11 15.21 -14.86 -7.45
CA ILE A 11 14.04 -13.99 -7.34
C ILE A 11 12.85 -14.90 -7.05
N ALA A 12 12.38 -14.84 -5.81
CA ALA A 12 11.21 -15.60 -5.41
C ALA A 12 9.93 -14.88 -5.84
N CYS A 13 8.95 -15.64 -6.27
CA CYS A 13 7.68 -15.15 -6.78
C CYS A 13 7.91 -14.10 -7.89
N CYS A 14 7.47 -12.85 -7.70
CA CYS A 14 7.49 -11.83 -8.75
C CYS A 14 8.68 -10.87 -8.62
N VAL A 15 9.08 -10.51 -7.38
CA VAL A 15 9.99 -9.38 -7.14
C VAL A 15 10.89 -9.54 -5.92
N SER A 16 10.77 -10.60 -5.13
CA SER A 16 11.52 -10.77 -3.89
C SER A 16 12.89 -11.39 -4.15
N ALA A 17 13.92 -10.58 -4.07
CA ALA A 17 15.29 -11.08 -4.15
C ALA A 17 15.68 -11.76 -2.84
N MET A 18 16.16 -12.99 -2.91
CA MET A 18 16.57 -13.79 -1.76
C MET A 18 17.91 -14.47 -2.01
N ARG A 19 18.70 -14.60 -0.95
CA ARG A 19 19.90 -15.45 -0.96
C ARG A 19 19.48 -16.90 -0.73
N ILE A 20 19.87 -17.78 -1.66
CA ILE A 20 19.51 -19.20 -1.63
C ILE A 20 20.07 -19.85 -0.35
N GLY A 21 19.23 -20.62 0.32
CA GLY A 21 19.58 -21.34 1.55
C GLY A 21 19.71 -20.47 2.81
N LYS A 22 19.80 -19.15 2.68
CA LYS A 22 20.07 -18.21 3.77
C LYS A 22 18.85 -17.36 4.16
N GLN A 23 17.90 -17.23 3.26
CA GLN A 23 16.74 -16.36 3.43
C GLN A 23 15.48 -17.07 2.99
N MET A 24 14.38 -16.80 3.71
CA MET A 24 13.04 -17.23 3.30
C MET A 24 12.06 -16.07 3.48
N GLN A 25 11.01 -16.06 2.71
CA GLN A 25 9.95 -15.08 2.82
C GLN A 25 8.62 -15.78 3.07
N PHE A 26 8.01 -15.47 4.21
CA PHE A 26 6.61 -15.80 4.40
C PHE A 26 5.77 -15.03 3.39
N PHE A 27 4.85 -15.73 2.73
CA PHE A 27 3.95 -15.07 1.81
C PHE A 27 3.05 -14.07 2.55
N GLY A 28 2.60 -13.06 1.85
CA GLY A 28 1.73 -12.03 2.38
C GLY A 28 0.47 -11.86 1.54
N ALA A 29 -0.40 -11.02 2.03
CA ALA A 29 -1.55 -10.53 1.30
C ALA A 29 -1.33 -9.06 0.90
N ARG A 30 -2.36 -8.44 0.38
CA ARG A 30 -2.33 -7.00 0.09
C ARG A 30 -3.49 -6.33 0.79
N VAL A 31 -3.21 -5.20 1.42
CA VAL A 31 -4.25 -4.33 1.98
C VAL A 31 -4.69 -3.30 0.94
N ASN A 32 -5.96 -2.96 0.95
CA ASN A 32 -6.54 -1.94 0.09
C ASN A 32 -6.48 -0.58 0.81
N LEU A 33 -5.47 0.24 0.49
CA LEU A 33 -5.32 1.55 1.10
C LEU A 33 -6.43 2.53 0.72
N ALA A 34 -7.02 2.40 -0.47
CA ALA A 34 -8.13 3.25 -0.87
C ALA A 34 -9.37 2.98 0.01
N LYS A 35 -9.66 1.72 0.34
CA LYS A 35 -10.69 1.38 1.32
C LYS A 35 -10.37 1.94 2.71
N CYS A 36 -9.11 1.88 3.12
CA CYS A 36 -8.66 2.46 4.39
C CYS A 36 -8.96 3.97 4.45
N LEU A 37 -8.70 4.72 3.37
CA LEU A 37 -9.05 6.14 3.27
C LEU A 37 -10.57 6.37 3.33
N LEU A 38 -11.36 5.57 2.62
CA LEU A 38 -12.82 5.69 2.64
C LEU A 38 -13.40 5.35 4.01
N TYR A 39 -12.85 4.35 4.71
CA TYR A 39 -13.19 4.08 6.11
C TYR A 39 -12.82 5.23 7.02
N ALA A 40 -11.66 5.87 6.79
CA ALA A 40 -11.25 7.05 7.56
C ALA A 40 -12.26 8.19 7.41
N ILE A 41 -12.75 8.46 6.21
CA ILE A 41 -13.77 9.49 5.94
C ILE A 41 -15.13 9.11 6.57
N ASN A 42 -15.51 7.83 6.51
CA ASN A 42 -16.82 7.33 6.94
C ASN A 42 -16.86 6.80 8.39
N GLY A 43 -15.87 7.11 9.22
CA GLY A 43 -15.88 6.70 10.64
C GLY A 43 -15.76 5.19 10.85
N GLY A 44 -15.03 4.51 9.96
CA GLY A 44 -14.80 3.07 10.00
C GLY A 44 -15.86 2.23 9.28
N LYS A 45 -16.87 2.86 8.68
CA LYS A 45 -17.91 2.18 7.93
C LYS A 45 -17.52 1.97 6.46
N ASP A 46 -17.94 0.85 5.91
CA ASP A 46 -17.81 0.56 4.48
C ASP A 46 -18.78 1.42 3.68
N GLU A 47 -18.28 2.12 2.67
CA GLU A 47 -19.05 3.06 1.86
C GLU A 47 -20.12 2.37 0.97
N LYS A 48 -20.00 1.06 0.78
CA LYS A 48 -20.94 0.29 -0.06
C LYS A 48 -21.98 -0.46 0.75
N SER A 49 -21.59 -1.12 1.85
CA SER A 49 -22.50 -1.90 2.68
C SER A 49 -23.05 -1.12 3.88
N GLY A 50 -22.38 -0.05 4.30
CA GLY A 50 -22.72 0.69 5.53
C GLY A 50 -22.28 -0.01 6.82
N GLU A 51 -21.71 -1.21 6.74
CA GLU A 51 -21.28 -1.98 7.90
C GLU A 51 -20.05 -1.36 8.56
N GLN A 52 -19.96 -1.49 9.88
CA GLN A 52 -18.79 -1.10 10.65
C GLN A 52 -17.68 -2.14 10.46
N VAL A 53 -16.65 -1.81 9.69
CA VAL A 53 -15.52 -2.71 9.39
C VAL A 53 -14.25 -2.28 10.09
N GLY A 54 -13.96 -0.99 10.07
CA GLY A 54 -12.76 -0.42 10.67
C GLY A 54 -12.94 0.08 12.09
N LEU A 55 -11.96 0.83 12.56
CA LEU A 55 -12.03 1.51 13.87
C LEU A 55 -13.20 2.49 13.87
N ALA A 56 -14.10 2.36 14.85
CA ALA A 56 -15.25 3.25 15.00
C ALA A 56 -14.84 4.60 15.60
N TYR A 57 -15.19 5.68 14.94
CA TYR A 57 -15.09 7.07 15.41
C TYR A 57 -16.03 8.00 14.63
N ALA A 58 -16.11 9.27 15.02
CA ALA A 58 -16.94 10.24 14.31
C ALA A 58 -16.49 10.39 12.84
N PRO A 59 -17.38 10.22 11.84
CA PRO A 59 -17.03 10.43 10.44
C PRO A 59 -16.65 11.89 10.18
N VAL A 60 -16.04 12.15 9.04
CA VAL A 60 -15.90 13.52 8.53
C VAL A 60 -17.29 13.98 8.11
N THR A 61 -17.79 15.08 8.69
CA THR A 61 -19.15 15.58 8.41
C THR A 61 -19.16 16.86 7.58
N SER A 62 -18.01 17.52 7.42
CA SER A 62 -17.86 18.73 6.62
C SER A 62 -18.30 18.51 5.18
N GLU A 63 -18.89 19.52 4.57
CA GLU A 63 -19.30 19.49 3.16
C GLU A 63 -18.09 19.34 2.22
N TYR A 64 -17.05 20.11 2.49
CA TYR A 64 -15.76 19.99 1.83
C TYR A 64 -14.78 19.29 2.76
N LEU A 65 -14.01 18.36 2.21
CA LEU A 65 -13.02 17.62 2.99
C LEU A 65 -11.85 18.53 3.39
N ASP A 66 -11.53 18.53 4.67
CA ASP A 66 -10.33 19.16 5.21
C ASP A 66 -9.15 18.17 5.19
N TYR A 67 -7.99 18.63 4.72
CA TYR A 67 -6.81 17.77 4.56
C TYR A 67 -6.28 17.25 5.89
N ASP A 68 -6.17 18.11 6.89
CA ASP A 68 -5.57 17.75 8.17
C ASP A 68 -6.49 16.81 8.95
N GLU A 69 -7.81 17.04 8.93
CA GLU A 69 -8.81 16.14 9.52
C GLU A 69 -8.77 14.76 8.86
N VAL A 70 -8.76 14.71 7.51
CA VAL A 70 -8.72 13.44 6.79
C VAL A 70 -7.41 12.69 7.04
N MET A 71 -6.28 13.39 7.09
CA MET A 71 -4.97 12.80 7.36
C MET A 71 -4.88 12.22 8.77
N GLU A 72 -5.38 12.93 9.79
CA GLU A 72 -5.41 12.41 11.17
C GLU A 72 -6.23 11.11 11.24
N LYS A 73 -7.44 11.13 10.69
CA LYS A 73 -8.33 9.95 10.68
C LYS A 73 -7.73 8.79 9.87
N CYS A 74 -7.11 9.09 8.73
CA CYS A 74 -6.45 8.11 7.88
C CYS A 74 -5.24 7.48 8.61
N ASP A 75 -4.45 8.28 9.32
CA ASP A 75 -3.30 7.79 10.10
C ASP A 75 -3.74 6.82 11.20
N ARG A 76 -4.78 7.16 11.95
CA ARG A 76 -5.38 6.27 12.96
C ARG A 76 -5.96 5.00 12.35
N MET A 77 -6.62 5.09 11.20
CA MET A 77 -7.16 3.93 10.49
C MET A 77 -6.04 3.01 9.98
N MET A 78 -4.92 3.58 9.51
CA MET A 78 -3.74 2.81 9.11
C MET A 78 -3.07 2.10 10.30
N ASP A 79 -3.06 2.66 11.52
CA ASP A 79 -2.57 1.95 12.72
C ASP A 79 -3.44 0.71 13.03
N TRP A 80 -4.76 0.88 12.99
CA TRP A 80 -5.69 -0.25 13.14
C TRP A 80 -5.49 -1.30 12.06
N LEU A 81 -5.38 -0.88 10.79
CA LEU A 81 -5.18 -1.77 9.66
C LEU A 81 -3.87 -2.55 9.78
N ALA A 82 -2.77 -1.89 10.16
CA ALA A 82 -1.47 -2.53 10.35
C ALA A 82 -1.53 -3.64 11.41
N LYS A 83 -2.21 -3.38 12.54
CA LYS A 83 -2.43 -4.36 13.60
C LYS A 83 -3.26 -5.55 13.13
N ALA A 84 -4.41 -5.27 12.50
CA ALA A 84 -5.29 -6.31 11.97
C ALA A 84 -4.56 -7.17 10.92
N TYR A 85 -3.81 -6.54 10.03
CA TYR A 85 -3.07 -7.20 8.96
C TYR A 85 -1.98 -8.14 9.49
N ILE A 86 -1.11 -7.67 10.37
CA ILE A 86 -0.05 -8.52 10.96
C ILE A 86 -0.66 -9.66 11.77
N ASN A 87 -1.71 -9.39 12.57
CA ASN A 87 -2.37 -10.45 13.34
C ASN A 87 -2.97 -11.52 12.43
N THR A 88 -3.63 -11.12 11.35
CA THR A 88 -4.19 -12.06 10.36
C THR A 88 -3.09 -12.93 9.73
N LEU A 89 -1.99 -12.31 9.30
CA LEU A 89 -0.87 -13.05 8.74
C LEU A 89 -0.24 -14.00 9.76
N ASN A 90 -0.09 -13.58 11.01
CA ASN A 90 0.41 -14.44 12.08
C ASN A 90 -0.47 -15.69 12.30
N VAL A 91 -1.79 -15.51 12.28
CA VAL A 91 -2.74 -16.64 12.37
C VAL A 91 -2.60 -17.58 11.19
N ILE A 92 -2.55 -17.03 9.96
CA ILE A 92 -2.42 -17.84 8.74
C ILE A 92 -1.13 -18.67 8.79
N HIS A 93 0.01 -18.06 9.09
CA HIS A 93 1.29 -18.78 9.14
C HIS A 93 1.36 -19.79 10.28
N SER A 94 0.80 -19.47 11.45
CA SER A 94 0.68 -20.42 12.55
C SER A 94 -0.18 -21.63 12.17
N MET A 95 -1.27 -21.41 11.42
CA MET A 95 -2.13 -22.50 10.95
C MET A 95 -1.42 -23.39 9.91
N HIS A 96 -0.66 -22.81 9.00
CA HIS A 96 0.15 -23.56 8.03
C HIS A 96 1.19 -24.42 8.74
N ASP A 97 1.84 -23.91 9.78
CA ASP A 97 2.88 -24.63 10.52
C ASP A 97 2.36 -25.84 11.31
N LYS A 98 1.07 -25.90 11.63
CA LYS A 98 0.46 -27.11 12.18
C LYS A 98 0.63 -28.32 11.26
N TYR A 99 0.76 -28.08 9.97
CA TYR A 99 0.98 -29.12 8.95
C TYR A 99 2.44 -29.20 8.50
N CYS A 100 3.38 -28.72 9.33
CA CYS A 100 4.82 -28.72 9.05
C CYS A 100 5.23 -27.97 7.77
N TYR A 101 4.43 -26.99 7.33
CA TYR A 101 4.67 -26.25 6.08
C TYR A 101 6.07 -25.62 6.04
N GLU A 102 6.45 -24.85 7.06
CA GLU A 102 7.78 -24.22 7.09
C GLU A 102 8.90 -25.25 7.13
N ARG A 103 8.75 -26.35 7.86
CA ARG A 103 9.77 -27.42 7.91
C ARG A 103 10.07 -28.01 6.54
N LEU A 104 9.05 -28.21 5.72
CA LEU A 104 9.20 -28.71 4.36
C LEU A 104 9.90 -27.67 3.46
N GLU A 105 9.46 -26.43 3.52
CA GLU A 105 10.07 -25.32 2.77
C GLU A 105 11.53 -25.08 3.15
N MET A 106 11.88 -25.33 4.43
CA MET A 106 13.20 -25.10 5.00
C MET A 106 14.15 -26.29 4.86
N ALA A 107 13.73 -27.41 4.26
CA ALA A 107 14.53 -28.65 4.19
C ALA A 107 15.90 -28.46 3.51
N LEU A 108 16.03 -27.53 2.59
CA LEU A 108 17.26 -27.19 1.85
C LEU A 108 17.91 -25.88 2.29
N HIS A 109 17.50 -25.34 3.44
CA HIS A 109 18.06 -24.11 3.98
C HIS A 109 19.14 -24.40 5.03
N ASP A 110 19.97 -23.41 5.27
CA ASP A 110 20.94 -23.43 6.35
C ASP A 110 20.25 -23.41 7.72
N ARG A 111 21.05 -23.64 8.78
CA ARG A 111 20.54 -23.62 10.15
C ARG A 111 19.95 -22.27 10.55
N ASP A 112 20.65 -21.18 10.24
CA ASP A 112 20.28 -19.83 10.62
C ASP A 112 19.75 -19.08 9.40
N VAL A 113 18.42 -19.03 9.26
CA VAL A 113 17.74 -18.43 8.13
C VAL A 113 17.12 -17.10 8.52
N PHE A 114 17.43 -16.07 7.73
CA PHE A 114 16.78 -14.76 7.88
C PHE A 114 15.39 -14.80 7.28
N ARG A 115 14.39 -14.56 8.12
CA ARG A 115 12.97 -14.60 7.74
C ARG A 115 12.44 -13.23 7.46
N THR A 116 11.71 -13.10 6.37
CA THR A 116 10.92 -11.91 6.03
C THR A 116 9.44 -12.28 5.89
N ILE A 117 8.57 -11.30 5.99
CA ILE A 117 7.14 -11.44 5.74
C ILE A 117 6.70 -10.37 4.76
N ALA A 118 6.06 -10.78 3.65
CA ALA A 118 5.66 -9.87 2.59
C ALA A 118 4.36 -9.14 2.96
N CYS A 119 4.45 -7.82 3.13
CA CYS A 119 3.31 -6.96 3.41
C CYS A 119 3.01 -6.10 2.17
N GLY A 120 1.98 -6.45 1.41
CA GLY A 120 1.60 -5.75 0.19
C GLY A 120 0.59 -4.64 0.43
N ILE A 121 0.65 -3.59 -0.40
CA ILE A 121 -0.36 -2.53 -0.49
C ILE A 121 -0.89 -2.41 -1.91
N ALA A 122 -2.17 -2.09 -2.04
CA ALA A 122 -2.86 -1.77 -3.29
C ALA A 122 -3.49 -0.39 -3.21
N GLY A 123 -3.57 0.32 -4.34
CA GLY A 123 -4.22 1.62 -4.44
C GLY A 123 -3.35 2.80 -3.99
N LEU A 124 -2.02 2.69 -4.01
CA LEU A 124 -1.12 3.78 -3.61
C LEU A 124 -1.40 5.06 -4.39
N SER A 125 -1.42 5.01 -5.71
CA SER A 125 -1.67 6.18 -6.56
C SER A 125 -3.05 6.79 -6.35
N VAL A 126 -4.07 5.94 -6.13
CA VAL A 126 -5.44 6.41 -5.84
C VAL A 126 -5.49 7.21 -4.54
N VAL A 127 -4.83 6.70 -3.48
CA VAL A 127 -4.80 7.41 -2.18
C VAL A 127 -3.96 8.67 -2.26
N ALA A 128 -2.80 8.60 -2.92
CA ALA A 128 -1.94 9.78 -3.10
C ALA A 128 -2.67 10.88 -3.87
N ASP A 129 -3.30 10.55 -5.00
CA ASP A 129 -4.10 11.49 -5.78
C ASP A 129 -5.31 12.03 -5.01
N SER A 130 -5.98 11.17 -4.21
CA SER A 130 -7.11 11.60 -3.36
C SER A 130 -6.67 12.62 -2.31
N LEU A 131 -5.56 12.37 -1.62
CA LEU A 131 -5.01 13.30 -0.64
C LEU A 131 -4.49 14.58 -1.31
N SER A 132 -3.93 14.47 -2.51
CA SER A 132 -3.55 15.64 -3.31
C SER A 132 -4.76 16.47 -3.70
N ALA A 133 -5.85 15.84 -4.14
CA ALA A 133 -7.09 16.54 -4.47
C ALA A 133 -7.65 17.29 -3.26
N ILE A 134 -7.72 16.64 -2.10
CA ILE A 134 -8.20 17.25 -0.86
C ILE A 134 -7.30 18.43 -0.43
N LYS A 135 -5.98 18.32 -0.66
CA LYS A 135 -5.02 19.35 -0.24
C LYS A 135 -4.97 20.57 -1.16
N TYR A 136 -5.10 20.37 -2.46
CA TYR A 136 -4.83 21.41 -3.47
C TYR A 136 -6.04 21.86 -4.27
N ALA A 137 -7.15 21.12 -4.17
CA ALA A 137 -8.43 21.48 -4.76
C ALA A 137 -9.52 21.54 -3.69
N LYS A 138 -10.77 21.79 -4.10
CA LYS A 138 -11.93 21.68 -3.21
C LYS A 138 -12.66 20.39 -3.52
N VAL A 139 -12.72 19.47 -2.55
CA VAL A 139 -13.39 18.19 -2.69
C VAL A 139 -14.63 18.15 -1.81
N LYS A 140 -15.80 18.20 -2.45
CA LYS A 140 -17.10 18.07 -1.81
C LYS A 140 -17.49 16.60 -1.70
N ALA A 141 -17.83 16.15 -0.49
CA ALA A 141 -18.32 14.80 -0.26
C ALA A 141 -19.83 14.71 -0.54
N ILE A 142 -20.23 13.83 -1.45
CA ILE A 142 -21.63 13.52 -1.74
C ILE A 142 -22.03 12.33 -0.85
N ARG A 143 -23.06 12.57 -0.01
CA ARG A 143 -23.49 11.60 1.00
C ARG A 143 -24.83 10.99 0.63
N ASN A 144 -25.01 9.73 1.00
CA ASN A 144 -26.30 9.04 0.93
C ASN A 144 -27.17 9.38 2.15
N ASP A 145 -28.39 8.84 2.19
CA ASP A 145 -29.37 9.05 3.28
C ASP A 145 -28.85 8.57 4.65
N ALA A 146 -27.88 7.65 4.67
CA ALA A 146 -27.23 7.19 5.89
C ALA A 146 -26.05 8.08 6.33
N GLY A 147 -25.79 9.19 5.61
CA GLY A 147 -24.71 10.14 5.88
C GLY A 147 -23.32 9.64 5.42
N LEU A 148 -23.23 8.52 4.71
CA LEU A 148 -21.96 8.00 4.20
C LEU A 148 -21.54 8.77 2.95
N ALA A 149 -20.27 9.17 2.89
CA ALA A 149 -19.66 9.72 1.68
C ALA A 149 -19.51 8.57 0.66
N VAL A 150 -20.25 8.66 -0.44
CA VAL A 150 -20.31 7.62 -1.49
C VAL A 150 -19.81 8.09 -2.85
N ASP A 151 -19.73 9.41 -3.07
CA ASP A 151 -19.15 10.02 -4.27
C ASP A 151 -18.51 11.37 -3.91
N TYR A 152 -17.77 11.95 -4.85
CA TYR A 152 -17.02 13.18 -4.65
C TYR A 152 -17.10 14.08 -5.88
N GLN A 153 -17.27 15.38 -5.64
CA GLN A 153 -17.17 16.42 -6.64
C GLN A 153 -15.92 17.24 -6.37
N ILE A 154 -15.11 17.44 -7.42
CA ILE A 154 -13.84 18.17 -7.32
C ILE A 154 -13.96 19.47 -8.08
N GLU A 155 -13.60 20.57 -7.41
CA GLU A 155 -13.53 21.90 -7.98
C GLU A 155 -12.06 22.37 -7.96
N GLY A 156 -11.52 22.69 -9.14
CA GLY A 156 -10.12 23.06 -9.31
C GLY A 156 -9.25 21.91 -9.79
N ASP A 157 -7.96 22.20 -9.97
CA ASP A 157 -6.95 21.23 -10.39
C ASP A 157 -5.99 20.91 -9.25
N PHE A 158 -5.37 19.72 -9.31
CA PHE A 158 -4.44 19.25 -8.28
C PHE A 158 -3.30 18.46 -8.93
N PRO A 159 -2.12 18.40 -8.27
CA PRO A 159 -1.01 17.57 -8.73
C PRO A 159 -1.41 16.09 -8.77
N LYS A 160 -1.13 15.42 -9.90
CA LYS A 160 -1.43 13.99 -10.11
C LYS A 160 -0.15 13.19 -10.14
N TYR A 161 -0.18 12.03 -9.48
CA TYR A 161 0.97 11.11 -9.38
C TYR A 161 1.40 10.62 -10.76
N GLY A 162 2.71 10.47 -10.95
CA GLY A 162 3.30 10.07 -12.23
C GLY A 162 3.78 11.21 -13.11
N ASN A 163 3.84 12.46 -12.60
CA ASN A 163 4.27 13.64 -13.34
C ASN A 163 5.57 14.27 -12.82
N ASN A 164 6.32 13.54 -11.98
CA ASN A 164 7.54 14.02 -11.34
C ASN A 164 7.34 15.35 -10.59
N ASP A 165 6.23 15.48 -9.91
CA ASP A 165 5.87 16.64 -9.09
C ASP A 165 6.06 16.30 -7.61
N ASP A 166 7.01 16.98 -6.96
CA ASP A 166 7.38 16.67 -5.56
C ASP A 166 6.23 16.88 -4.58
N ARG A 167 5.25 17.72 -4.88
CA ARG A 167 4.07 17.97 -4.04
C ARG A 167 3.25 16.69 -3.82
N ILE A 168 3.05 15.89 -4.87
CA ILE A 168 2.30 14.63 -4.82
C ILE A 168 3.20 13.44 -4.57
N ASP A 169 4.40 13.41 -5.16
CA ASP A 169 5.34 12.31 -5.00
C ASP A 169 5.72 12.14 -3.52
N GLN A 170 5.86 13.24 -2.77
CA GLN A 170 6.13 13.20 -1.32
C GLN A 170 4.95 12.58 -0.54
N ILE A 171 3.70 12.86 -0.93
CA ILE A 171 2.51 12.22 -0.31
C ILE A 171 2.60 10.69 -0.49
N ALA A 172 2.91 10.23 -1.71
CA ALA A 172 3.05 8.79 -1.97
C ALA A 172 4.19 8.16 -1.17
N VAL A 173 5.34 8.84 -1.07
CA VAL A 173 6.50 8.42 -0.26
C VAL A 173 6.13 8.32 1.21
N ASP A 174 5.41 9.30 1.75
CA ASP A 174 5.04 9.34 3.17
C ASP A 174 3.99 8.30 3.53
N LEU A 175 3.04 8.01 2.64
CA LEU A 175 2.10 6.89 2.79
C LEU A 175 2.84 5.55 2.93
N VAL A 176 3.79 5.28 2.02
CA VAL A 176 4.57 4.04 2.04
C VAL A 176 5.43 3.93 3.30
N LYS A 177 6.15 5.00 3.66
CA LYS A 177 6.97 5.04 4.89
C LYS A 177 6.12 4.91 6.15
N GLY A 178 5.01 5.66 6.21
CA GLY A 178 4.11 5.68 7.35
C GLY A 178 3.53 4.29 7.61
N PHE A 179 3.00 3.64 6.59
CA PHE A 179 2.42 2.31 6.74
C PHE A 179 3.47 1.25 7.14
N MET A 180 4.67 1.29 6.53
CA MET A 180 5.75 0.40 6.92
C MET A 180 6.16 0.59 8.40
N ASN A 181 6.26 1.83 8.86
CA ASN A 181 6.59 2.11 10.26
C ASN A 181 5.52 1.56 11.22
N LYS A 182 4.25 1.61 10.82
CA LYS A 182 3.14 1.04 11.60
C LYS A 182 3.21 -0.49 11.63
N LEU A 183 3.46 -1.15 10.52
CA LEU A 183 3.65 -2.61 10.45
C LEU A 183 4.76 -3.08 11.39
N ARG A 184 5.88 -2.37 11.44
CA ARG A 184 7.05 -2.71 12.28
C ARG A 184 6.84 -2.56 13.79
N LYS A 185 5.77 -1.92 14.22
CA LYS A 185 5.40 -1.86 15.65
C LYS A 185 4.87 -3.21 16.19
N HIS A 186 4.48 -4.12 15.31
CA HIS A 186 3.82 -5.36 15.69
C HIS A 186 4.75 -6.56 15.58
N LYS A 187 4.61 -7.48 16.54
CA LYS A 187 5.32 -8.78 16.51
C LYS A 187 4.79 -9.63 15.36
N THR A 188 5.70 -10.18 14.60
CA THR A 188 5.42 -11.06 13.46
C THR A 188 5.68 -12.51 13.80
N TYR A 189 5.06 -13.41 13.05
CA TYR A 189 5.29 -14.85 13.19
C TYR A 189 6.79 -15.16 13.03
N ARG A 190 7.35 -15.92 14.00
CA ARG A 190 8.78 -16.28 14.08
C ARG A 190 9.74 -15.10 13.93
N ASN A 191 9.35 -13.91 14.37
CA ASN A 191 10.13 -12.68 14.28
C ASN A 191 10.57 -12.32 12.85
N ALA A 192 9.77 -12.70 11.85
CA ALA A 192 10.05 -12.35 10.46
C ALA A 192 10.03 -10.84 10.25
N VAL A 193 10.98 -10.31 9.51
CA VAL A 193 11.09 -8.87 9.25
C VAL A 193 10.04 -8.45 8.22
N PRO A 194 9.13 -7.50 8.53
CA PRO A 194 8.18 -7.00 7.54
C PRO A 194 8.90 -6.33 6.37
N THR A 195 8.57 -6.76 5.17
CA THR A 195 8.92 -6.10 3.91
C THR A 195 7.64 -5.61 3.26
N GLN A 196 7.70 -4.52 2.51
CA GLN A 196 6.52 -3.96 1.85
C GLN A 196 6.67 -4.03 0.34
N SER A 197 5.60 -4.41 -0.34
CA SER A 197 5.51 -4.36 -1.79
C SER A 197 4.33 -3.51 -2.24
N VAL A 198 4.53 -2.74 -3.31
CA VAL A 198 3.46 -2.04 -4.02
C VAL A 198 3.24 -2.78 -5.32
N LEU A 199 2.56 -3.91 -5.25
CA LEU A 199 2.37 -4.82 -6.37
C LEU A 199 0.96 -5.42 -6.33
N THR A 200 0.21 -5.28 -7.40
CA THR A 200 -1.16 -5.82 -7.49
C THR A 200 -1.30 -6.93 -8.53
N ILE A 201 -0.37 -7.03 -9.48
CA ILE A 201 -0.55 -7.87 -10.68
C ILE A 201 -1.90 -7.50 -11.33
N THR A 202 -2.75 -8.46 -11.67
CA THR A 202 -4.10 -8.26 -12.22
C THR A 202 -5.18 -8.04 -11.16
N SER A 203 -4.86 -8.20 -9.87
CA SER A 203 -5.83 -7.99 -8.78
C SER A 203 -6.24 -6.52 -8.56
N ASN A 204 -5.56 -5.57 -9.21
CA ASN A 204 -5.98 -4.17 -9.26
C ASN A 204 -7.44 -4.00 -9.74
N VAL A 205 -7.90 -4.84 -10.66
CA VAL A 205 -9.30 -4.86 -11.13
C VAL A 205 -10.25 -5.28 -10.01
N VAL A 206 -9.90 -6.32 -9.26
CA VAL A 206 -10.71 -6.83 -8.14
C VAL A 206 -10.79 -5.81 -7.01
N TYR A 207 -9.66 -5.15 -6.68
CA TYR A 207 -9.66 -4.08 -5.68
C TYR A 207 -10.54 -2.91 -6.12
N GLY A 208 -10.46 -2.50 -7.39
CA GLY A 208 -11.31 -1.46 -7.93
C GLY A 208 -12.80 -1.79 -7.83
N LYS A 209 -13.22 -2.99 -8.23
CA LYS A 209 -14.61 -3.46 -8.13
C LYS A 209 -15.18 -3.41 -6.72
N LYS A 210 -14.34 -3.66 -5.72
CA LYS A 210 -14.73 -3.67 -4.30
C LYS A 210 -14.71 -2.29 -3.66
N THR A 211 -14.19 -1.26 -4.33
CA THR A 211 -14.00 0.09 -3.77
C THR A 211 -14.98 1.08 -4.40
N GLY A 212 -15.62 1.89 -3.56
CA GLY A 212 -16.49 2.99 -3.97
C GLY A 212 -15.73 4.09 -4.71
N SER A 213 -16.40 5.19 -5.04
CA SER A 213 -15.75 6.39 -5.60
C SER A 213 -14.73 6.96 -4.62
N THR A 214 -13.68 7.59 -5.14
CA THR A 214 -12.58 8.12 -4.33
C THR A 214 -12.39 9.62 -4.58
N PRO A 215 -11.85 10.38 -3.60
CA PRO A 215 -11.72 11.84 -3.69
C PRO A 215 -10.90 12.37 -4.87
N ASP A 216 -10.13 11.53 -5.55
CA ASP A 216 -9.38 11.84 -6.76
C ASP A 216 -10.21 11.80 -8.05
N GLY A 217 -11.51 11.51 -7.95
CA GLY A 217 -12.45 11.42 -9.07
C GLY A 217 -12.60 10.05 -9.70
N ARG A 218 -11.86 9.01 -9.21
CA ARG A 218 -12.06 7.62 -9.64
C ARG A 218 -13.47 7.17 -9.21
N LYS A 219 -14.24 6.61 -10.13
CA LYS A 219 -15.60 6.15 -9.86
C LYS A 219 -15.63 4.73 -9.26
N ALA A 220 -16.71 4.45 -8.54
CA ALA A 220 -16.93 3.15 -7.94
C ALA A 220 -16.81 2.02 -8.98
N GLY A 221 -16.03 0.99 -8.67
CA GLY A 221 -15.82 -0.16 -9.54
C GLY A 221 -14.72 -0.01 -10.59
N GLU A 222 -14.22 1.18 -10.87
CA GLU A 222 -13.10 1.37 -11.79
C GLU A 222 -11.83 0.68 -11.25
N PRO A 223 -11.02 0.05 -12.11
CA PRO A 223 -9.75 -0.57 -11.72
C PRO A 223 -8.80 0.43 -11.05
N PHE A 224 -7.96 -0.07 -10.13
CA PHE A 224 -6.79 0.68 -9.68
C PHE A 224 -5.68 0.60 -10.71
N ALA A 225 -4.69 1.49 -10.61
CA ALA A 225 -3.44 1.31 -11.31
C ALA A 225 -2.73 0.01 -10.85
N PRO A 226 -2.06 -0.70 -11.75
CA PRO A 226 -1.29 -1.88 -11.36
C PRO A 226 -0.03 -1.45 -10.58
N GLY A 227 0.14 -2.01 -9.38
CA GLY A 227 1.31 -1.77 -8.54
C GLY A 227 1.51 -0.32 -8.15
N ALA A 228 2.72 0.18 -8.34
CA ALA A 228 3.15 1.53 -8.03
C ALA A 228 2.93 2.54 -9.18
N ASN A 229 2.28 2.12 -10.26
CA ASN A 229 2.05 2.98 -11.43
C ASN A 229 1.04 4.10 -11.12
N PRO A 230 1.11 5.21 -11.83
CA PRO A 230 0.03 6.21 -11.82
C PRO A 230 -1.27 5.63 -12.39
N MET A 231 -2.39 6.22 -12.02
CA MET A 231 -3.68 5.90 -12.63
C MET A 231 -3.67 6.25 -14.11
N HIS A 232 -4.34 5.41 -14.90
CA HIS A 232 -4.40 5.57 -16.36
C HIS A 232 -4.82 6.99 -16.77
N GLY A 233 -4.06 7.59 -17.68
CA GLY A 233 -4.31 8.92 -18.23
C GLY A 233 -3.94 10.08 -17.31
N ARG A 234 -3.32 9.84 -16.14
CA ARG A 234 -2.92 10.91 -15.22
C ARG A 234 -1.45 11.33 -15.36
N ASP A 235 -0.62 10.50 -15.93
CA ASP A 235 0.81 10.72 -16.20
C ASP A 235 1.02 11.48 -17.52
N THR A 236 0.56 12.73 -17.57
CA THR A 236 0.53 13.55 -18.78
C THR A 236 1.90 14.08 -19.22
N LYS A 237 2.93 14.00 -18.36
CA LYS A 237 4.29 14.48 -18.65
C LYS A 237 5.22 13.41 -19.25
N GLY A 238 4.64 12.28 -19.67
CA GLY A 238 5.35 11.22 -20.38
C GLY A 238 6.07 10.20 -19.48
N ALA A 239 6.63 9.17 -20.12
CA ALA A 239 7.16 7.98 -19.44
C ALA A 239 8.30 8.28 -18.46
N ILE A 240 9.21 9.21 -18.80
CA ILE A 240 10.35 9.58 -17.93
C ILE A 240 9.84 10.20 -16.63
N ALA A 241 8.85 11.08 -16.68
CA ALA A 241 8.26 11.68 -15.50
C ALA A 241 7.53 10.63 -14.64
N SER A 242 6.80 9.73 -15.30
CA SER A 242 6.11 8.63 -14.62
C SER A 242 7.09 7.71 -13.87
N LEU A 243 8.16 7.28 -14.53
CA LEU A 243 9.21 6.48 -13.90
C LEU A 243 9.95 7.24 -12.78
N ALA A 244 10.17 8.54 -12.94
CA ALA A 244 10.81 9.37 -11.92
C ALA A 244 9.97 9.44 -10.64
N SER A 245 8.65 9.62 -10.74
CA SER A 245 7.75 9.57 -9.58
C SER A 245 7.82 8.23 -8.85
N VAL A 246 7.77 7.12 -9.61
CA VAL A 246 7.89 5.78 -9.04
C VAL A 246 9.25 5.57 -8.37
N ALA A 247 10.33 6.05 -8.97
CA ALA A 247 11.71 5.89 -8.44
C ALA A 247 11.93 6.63 -7.11
N LYS A 248 11.13 7.63 -6.77
CA LYS A 248 11.20 8.34 -5.47
C LYS A 248 10.67 7.51 -4.30
N LEU A 249 9.89 6.46 -4.54
CA LEU A 249 9.38 5.61 -3.47
C LEU A 249 10.53 5.00 -2.66
N PRO A 250 10.35 4.78 -1.34
CA PRO A 250 11.45 4.48 -0.42
C PRO A 250 11.89 3.01 -0.46
N TYR A 251 12.25 2.48 -1.61
CA TYR A 251 12.63 1.08 -1.81
C TYR A 251 13.79 0.60 -0.91
N ARG A 252 14.71 1.48 -0.51
CA ARG A 252 15.84 1.13 0.38
C ARG A 252 15.44 0.81 1.82
N ARG A 253 14.24 1.22 2.27
CA ARG A 253 13.77 1.01 3.65
C ARG A 253 13.03 -0.30 3.84
N PHE A 254 12.89 -1.10 2.81
CA PHE A 254 12.13 -2.35 2.84
C PHE A 254 12.80 -3.53 3.56
N GLY A 255 13.79 -3.29 4.39
CA GLY A 255 14.26 -4.28 5.37
C GLY A 255 15.61 -4.90 5.09
N PHE A 256 16.22 -4.63 3.96
CA PHE A 256 17.57 -5.13 3.69
C PHE A 256 18.58 -3.99 3.63
N LYS A 257 19.73 -4.16 4.30
CA LYS A 257 20.98 -3.47 3.92
C LYS A 257 21.50 -4.02 2.58
N THR A 258 20.62 -4.52 1.74
CA THR A 258 20.96 -5.02 0.42
C THR A 258 20.61 -3.97 -0.61
N PRO A 259 21.43 -3.75 -1.62
CA PRO A 259 21.09 -2.89 -2.74
C PRO A 259 19.78 -3.37 -3.32
N SER A 260 18.80 -2.51 -3.41
CA SER A 260 17.60 -2.78 -4.14
C SER A 260 17.96 -3.00 -5.61
N PHE A 261 17.17 -3.76 -6.32
CA PHE A 261 17.26 -3.97 -7.78
C PHE A 261 17.39 -2.64 -8.57
N GLN A 262 17.12 -1.51 -7.93
CA GLN A 262 17.18 -0.16 -8.51
C GLN A 262 18.56 0.52 -8.46
N ASP A 263 19.50 0.03 -7.67
CA ASP A 263 20.87 0.59 -7.72
C ASP A 263 21.56 0.31 -9.07
N GLY A 264 21.03 -0.62 -9.88
CA GLY A 264 21.45 -0.88 -11.26
C GLY A 264 20.82 0.04 -12.32
N PHE A 265 19.75 0.77 -11.98
CA PHE A 265 19.02 1.67 -12.90
C PHE A 265 19.26 3.16 -12.62
N ARG A 266 20.31 3.55 -11.94
CA ARG A 266 20.79 4.93 -12.06
C ARG A 266 21.33 5.09 -13.47
N LEU A 267 20.52 5.64 -14.35
CA LEU A 267 21.03 6.31 -15.55
C LEU A 267 22.05 7.34 -15.07
N LYS A 268 23.32 7.11 -15.43
CA LYS A 268 24.36 8.11 -15.33
C LYS A 268 24.06 9.26 -16.27
#